data_ee467c39cb2425b871a598ce4a145374
#
_entry.id   ee467c39cb2425b871a598ce4a145374
#
_cell.length_a   1.000
_cell.length_b   1.000
_cell.length_c   1.000
_cell.angle_alpha   90.00
_cell.angle_beta   90.00
_cell.angle_gamma   90.00
#
_symmetry.space_group_name_H-M   'P 1'
#
loop_
_entity.id
_entity.type
_entity.pdbx_description
1 polymer ?
#
loop_
_entity_poly.entity_id
_entity_poly.type
_entity_poly.pdbx_seq_one_letter_code
_entity_poly.pdbx_strand_id
1 'polypeptide(L)'
;MAIERTLSIIKPDAVAKNVIGQIYSRFEGAGLKIIAARMVQLSRAEAEGFYAVHRERPFFKDLVDFMISGPVMVQALEGENAILKNRDLMGATDPKKADKGTIRADFADSIDANAVHGSDAPETAHVEISYFFPALNVYSR
;
A
#
# COMPACT_ATOMS: atom_id res chain seq x y z
N MET A 1 20.23 13.60 0.94
CA MET A 1 19.28 12.64 1.46
C MET A 1 17.90 13.28 1.46
N ALA A 2 17.08 12.81 0.56
CA ALA A 2 15.76 13.39 0.41
C ALA A 2 14.76 12.68 1.32
N ILE A 3 14.00 13.47 2.07
CA ILE A 3 12.84 12.95 2.78
C ILE A 3 11.72 12.84 1.77
N GLU A 4 11.15 11.65 1.65
CA GLU A 4 10.08 11.33 0.72
C GLU A 4 8.85 10.82 1.44
N ARG A 5 7.73 10.89 0.74
CA ARG A 5 6.48 10.26 1.17
C ARG A 5 6.07 9.20 0.18
N THR A 6 5.41 8.16 0.66
CA THR A 6 4.82 7.13 -0.19
C THR A 6 3.47 6.72 0.37
N LEU A 7 2.56 6.32 -0.49
CA LEU A 7 1.31 5.74 -0.05
C LEU A 7 1.47 4.22 0.04
N SER A 8 0.95 3.65 1.11
CA SER A 8 0.87 2.20 1.29
C SER A 8 -0.56 1.81 1.57
N ILE A 9 -0.98 0.66 1.06
CA ILE A 9 -2.27 0.08 1.39
C ILE A 9 -2.04 -1.35 1.82
N ILE A 10 -2.61 -1.73 2.97
CA ILE A 10 -2.71 -3.13 3.36
C ILE A 10 -4.03 -3.62 2.78
N LYS A 11 -3.94 -4.56 1.85
CA LYS A 11 -5.07 -5.01 1.05
C LYS A 11 -6.01 -5.92 1.84
N PRO A 12 -7.23 -6.19 1.36
CA PRO A 12 -8.22 -6.96 2.13
C PRO A 12 -7.74 -8.32 2.60
N ASP A 13 -6.91 -9.00 1.83
CA ASP A 13 -6.37 -10.31 2.20
C ASP A 13 -5.52 -10.23 3.47
N ALA A 14 -4.63 -9.25 3.56
CA ALA A 14 -3.78 -9.10 4.74
C ALA A 14 -4.54 -8.50 5.92
N VAL A 15 -5.50 -7.61 5.67
CA VAL A 15 -6.36 -7.12 6.76
C VAL A 15 -7.13 -8.28 7.39
N ALA A 16 -7.68 -9.18 6.57
CA ALA A 16 -8.41 -10.35 7.05
C ALA A 16 -7.52 -11.31 7.86
N LYS A 17 -6.22 -11.35 7.57
CA LYS A 17 -5.27 -12.18 8.33
C LYS A 17 -4.89 -11.58 9.67
N ASN A 18 -5.33 -10.34 9.95
CA ASN A 18 -5.06 -9.65 11.22
C ASN A 18 -3.56 -9.40 11.45
N VAL A 19 -2.87 -8.97 10.41
CA VAL A 19 -1.41 -8.72 10.44
C VAL A 19 -1.03 -7.25 10.27
N ILE A 20 -1.98 -6.32 10.43
CA ILE A 20 -1.71 -4.87 10.29
C ILE A 20 -0.55 -4.46 11.20
N GLY A 21 -0.58 -4.86 12.46
CA GLY A 21 0.46 -4.50 13.43
C GLY A 21 1.83 -5.03 13.04
N GLN A 22 1.90 -6.24 12.52
CA GLN A 22 3.16 -6.83 12.08
C GLN A 22 3.73 -6.08 10.87
N ILE A 23 2.87 -5.67 9.93
CA ILE A 23 3.29 -4.88 8.78
C ILE A 23 3.75 -3.49 9.21
N TYR A 24 3.01 -2.83 10.10
CA TYR A 24 3.39 -1.52 10.64
C TYR A 24 4.73 -1.58 11.38
N SER A 25 4.98 -2.65 12.11
CA SER A 25 6.26 -2.86 12.79
C SER A 25 7.43 -2.87 11.80
N ARG A 26 7.23 -3.41 10.61
CA ARG A 26 8.27 -3.41 9.57
C ARG A 26 8.53 -2.01 9.02
N PHE A 27 7.47 -1.21 8.84
CA PHE A 27 7.65 0.18 8.42
C PHE A 27 8.47 0.94 9.45
N GLU A 28 8.06 0.89 10.70
CA GLU A 28 8.72 1.64 11.77
C GLU A 28 10.12 1.12 12.04
N GLY A 29 10.32 -0.19 11.98
CA GLY A 29 11.63 -0.80 12.13
C GLY A 29 12.63 -0.39 11.06
N ALA A 30 12.14 -0.02 9.87
CA ALA A 30 12.97 0.47 8.77
C ALA A 30 13.18 1.99 8.79
N GLY A 31 12.63 2.68 9.80
CA GLY A 31 12.76 4.14 9.91
C GLY A 31 11.71 4.92 9.14
N LEU A 32 10.65 4.28 8.66
CA LEU A 32 9.54 4.98 8.02
C LEU A 32 8.53 5.39 9.10
N LYS A 33 8.11 6.64 9.06
CA LYS A 33 7.11 7.16 9.99
C LYS A 33 5.73 7.11 9.36
N ILE A 34 4.76 6.62 10.10
CA ILE A 34 3.36 6.67 9.67
C ILE A 34 2.86 8.07 9.98
N ILE A 35 2.51 8.83 8.94
CA ILE A 35 2.10 10.24 9.08
C ILE A 35 0.61 10.45 8.79
N ALA A 36 -0.08 9.43 8.31
CA ALA A 36 -1.53 9.39 8.18
C ALA A 36 -1.95 7.93 8.07
N ALA A 37 -3.11 7.58 8.62
CA ALA A 37 -3.60 6.21 8.57
C ALA A 37 -5.11 6.19 8.77
N ARG A 38 -5.81 5.34 7.99
CA ARG A 38 -7.25 5.12 8.19
C ARG A 38 -7.66 3.80 7.58
N MET A 39 -8.65 3.16 8.21
CA MET A 39 -9.28 1.97 7.64
C MET A 39 -10.46 2.42 6.79
N VAL A 40 -10.60 1.86 5.59
CA VAL A 40 -11.63 2.25 4.64
C VAL A 40 -12.22 1.02 3.99
N GLN A 41 -13.54 1.00 3.85
CA GLN A 41 -14.19 0.07 2.92
C GLN A 41 -14.40 0.83 1.62
N LEU A 42 -13.64 0.50 0.59
CA LEU A 42 -13.75 1.20 -0.69
C LEU A 42 -15.07 0.87 -1.38
N SER A 43 -15.68 1.89 -1.97
CA SER A 43 -16.75 1.68 -2.94
C SER A 43 -16.12 1.28 -4.28
N ARG A 44 -16.95 0.73 -5.19
CA ARG A 44 -16.47 0.40 -6.52
C ARG A 44 -15.94 1.64 -7.23
N ALA A 45 -16.65 2.77 -7.13
CA ALA A 45 -16.20 4.02 -7.75
C ALA A 45 -14.87 4.49 -7.19
N GLU A 46 -14.66 4.36 -5.88
CA GLU A 46 -13.40 4.74 -5.25
C GLU A 46 -12.23 3.86 -5.70
N ALA A 47 -12.45 2.56 -5.78
CA ALA A 47 -11.42 1.64 -6.24
C ALA A 47 -11.10 1.87 -7.73
N GLU A 48 -12.12 2.08 -8.56
CA GLU A 48 -11.94 2.37 -9.98
C GLU A 48 -11.17 3.68 -10.19
N GLY A 49 -11.47 4.70 -9.38
CA GLY A 49 -10.77 5.98 -9.44
C GLY A 49 -9.31 5.85 -9.04
N PHE A 50 -9.02 5.09 -7.99
CA PHE A 50 -7.65 4.89 -7.53
C PHE A 50 -6.81 4.17 -8.59
N TYR A 51 -7.37 3.15 -9.23
CA TYR A 51 -6.68 2.35 -10.24
C TYR A 51 -6.98 2.81 -11.67
N ALA A 52 -7.41 4.06 -11.86
CA ALA A 52 -7.83 4.58 -13.17
C ALA A 52 -6.77 4.42 -14.27
N VAL A 53 -5.48 4.46 -13.90
CA VAL A 53 -4.38 4.27 -14.86
C VAL A 53 -4.36 2.86 -15.46
N HIS A 54 -5.04 1.91 -14.83
CA HIS A 54 -5.13 0.53 -15.29
C HIS A 54 -6.47 0.19 -15.96
N ARG A 55 -7.31 1.22 -16.22
CA ARG A 55 -8.69 1.01 -16.70
C ARG A 55 -8.78 0.15 -17.97
N GLU A 56 -7.80 0.25 -18.85
CA GLU A 56 -7.78 -0.50 -20.11
C GLU A 56 -7.10 -1.88 -19.96
N ARG A 57 -6.61 -2.23 -18.78
CA ARG A 57 -5.93 -3.51 -18.57
C ARG A 57 -6.93 -4.63 -18.34
N PRO A 58 -6.64 -5.85 -18.84
CA PRO A 58 -7.55 -7.00 -18.65
C PRO A 58 -7.84 -7.32 -17.20
N PHE A 59 -6.86 -7.06 -16.30
CA PHE A 59 -6.98 -7.38 -14.87
C PHE A 59 -7.75 -6.32 -14.09
N PHE A 60 -8.16 -5.21 -14.71
CA PHE A 60 -8.75 -4.07 -13.98
C PHE A 60 -9.99 -4.47 -13.17
N LYS A 61 -10.93 -5.19 -13.80
CA LYS A 61 -12.16 -5.61 -13.14
C LYS A 61 -11.86 -6.49 -11.92
N ASP A 62 -10.98 -7.46 -12.08
CA ASP A 62 -10.64 -8.39 -10.99
C ASP A 62 -9.91 -7.66 -9.87
N LEU A 63 -9.04 -6.71 -10.19
CA LEU A 63 -8.35 -5.89 -9.21
C LEU A 63 -9.34 -5.07 -8.38
N VAL A 64 -10.30 -4.42 -9.04
CA VAL A 64 -11.34 -3.63 -8.36
C VAL A 64 -12.20 -4.54 -7.48
N ASP A 65 -12.65 -5.67 -8.01
CA ASP A 65 -13.45 -6.64 -7.25
C ASP A 65 -12.70 -7.08 -5.99
N PHE A 66 -11.41 -7.35 -6.11
CA PHE A 66 -10.59 -7.75 -4.97
C PHE A 66 -10.48 -6.64 -3.94
N MET A 67 -10.20 -5.41 -4.37
CA MET A 67 -9.98 -4.28 -3.46
C MET A 67 -11.24 -3.85 -2.70
N ILE A 68 -12.42 -4.19 -3.19
CA ILE A 68 -13.68 -3.90 -2.49
C ILE A 68 -14.22 -5.10 -1.71
N SER A 69 -13.51 -6.22 -1.72
CA SER A 69 -13.97 -7.45 -1.06
C SER A 69 -13.94 -7.38 0.47
N GLY A 70 -13.28 -6.39 1.03
CA GLY A 70 -13.20 -6.17 2.47
C GLY A 70 -12.49 -4.86 2.76
N PRO A 71 -12.43 -4.46 4.05
CA PRO A 71 -11.72 -3.23 4.42
C PRO A 71 -10.24 -3.28 4.07
N VAL A 72 -9.69 -2.12 3.77
CA VAL A 72 -8.25 -1.91 3.55
C VAL A 72 -7.73 -0.95 4.61
N MET A 73 -6.44 -1.04 4.93
CA MET A 73 -5.78 -0.08 5.79
C MET A 73 -4.86 0.77 4.95
N VAL A 74 -5.12 2.08 4.91
CA VAL A 74 -4.38 3.03 4.07
C VAL A 74 -3.50 3.89 4.96
N GLN A 75 -2.25 4.08 4.59
CA GLN A 75 -1.32 4.90 5.35
C GLN A 75 -0.37 5.66 4.42
N ALA A 76 0.01 6.87 4.85
CA ALA A 76 1.09 7.62 4.24
C ALA A 76 2.34 7.42 5.11
N LEU A 77 3.45 7.12 4.48
CA LEU A 77 4.73 6.87 5.14
C LEU A 77 5.71 7.96 4.73
N GLU A 78 6.55 8.38 5.67
CA GLU A 78 7.58 9.41 5.43
C GLU A 78 8.93 8.94 5.95
N GLY A 79 9.98 9.19 5.18
CA GLY A 79 11.36 8.88 5.57
C GLY A 79 12.31 9.07 4.41
N GLU A 80 13.59 8.80 4.65
CA GLU A 80 14.59 8.86 3.59
C GLU A 80 14.32 7.77 2.57
N ASN A 81 14.27 8.13 1.29
CA ASN A 81 14.02 7.18 0.20
C ASN A 81 12.80 6.30 0.46
N ALA A 82 11.72 6.91 0.96
CA ALA A 82 10.55 6.14 1.43
C ALA A 82 9.97 5.22 0.35
N ILE A 83 9.94 5.66 -0.90
CA ILE A 83 9.37 4.88 -1.99
C ILE A 83 10.16 3.58 -2.19
N LEU A 84 11.48 3.69 -2.38
CA LEU A 84 12.32 2.51 -2.58
C LEU A 84 12.34 1.64 -1.32
N LYS A 85 12.48 2.25 -0.16
CA LYS A 85 12.52 1.52 1.10
C LYS A 85 11.25 0.71 1.32
N ASN A 86 10.08 1.29 1.04
CA ASN A 86 8.82 0.57 1.14
C ASN A 86 8.74 -0.57 0.12
N ARG A 87 9.19 -0.35 -1.10
CA ARG A 87 9.19 -1.41 -2.12
C ARG A 87 10.10 -2.57 -1.72
N ASP A 88 11.25 -2.28 -1.14
CA ASP A 88 12.15 -3.32 -0.63
C ASP A 88 11.49 -4.11 0.51
N LEU A 89 10.76 -3.43 1.39
CA LEU A 89 10.03 -4.10 2.47
C LEU A 89 8.90 -4.98 1.94
N MET A 90 8.21 -4.52 0.88
CA MET A 90 7.11 -5.28 0.29
C MET A 90 7.59 -6.55 -0.39
N GLY A 91 8.71 -6.48 -1.10
CA GLY A 91 9.22 -7.60 -1.90
C GLY A 91 8.59 -7.68 -3.27
N ALA A 92 8.96 -8.70 -4.03
CA ALA A 92 8.47 -8.92 -5.39
C ALA A 92 6.95 -9.11 -5.41
N THR A 93 6.33 -8.66 -6.49
CA THR A 93 4.87 -8.75 -6.68
C THR A 93 4.37 -10.19 -6.53
N ASP A 94 5.11 -11.16 -7.07
CA ASP A 94 4.82 -12.57 -6.88
C ASP A 94 5.45 -13.02 -5.56
N PRO A 95 4.64 -13.44 -4.56
CA PRO A 95 5.19 -13.86 -3.27
C PRO A 95 6.13 -15.05 -3.35
N LYS A 96 5.99 -15.89 -4.38
CA LYS A 96 6.90 -17.02 -4.60
C LYS A 96 8.29 -16.57 -5.01
N LYS A 97 8.42 -15.36 -5.56
CA LYS A 97 9.69 -14.76 -5.99
C LYS A 97 10.20 -13.73 -5.01
N ALA A 98 9.42 -13.40 -3.99
CA ALA A 98 9.79 -12.41 -2.98
C ALA A 98 10.82 -13.00 -2.03
N ASP A 99 11.83 -12.19 -1.68
CA ASP A 99 12.86 -12.62 -0.76
C ASP A 99 12.30 -12.87 0.63
N LYS A 100 12.86 -13.85 1.32
CA LYS A 100 12.48 -14.17 2.69
C LYS A 100 12.57 -12.93 3.58
N GLY A 101 11.57 -12.74 4.41
CA GLY A 101 11.52 -11.59 5.33
C GLY A 101 10.79 -10.39 4.76
N THR A 102 10.43 -10.40 3.47
CA THR A 102 9.60 -9.34 2.90
C THR A 102 8.14 -9.56 3.28
N ILE A 103 7.36 -8.49 3.20
CA ILE A 103 5.93 -8.55 3.55
C ILE A 103 5.20 -9.56 2.67
N ARG A 104 5.45 -9.53 1.38
CA ARG A 104 4.76 -10.44 0.45
C ARG A 104 5.18 -11.89 0.64
N ALA A 105 6.47 -12.14 0.91
CA ALA A 105 6.92 -13.50 1.19
C ALA A 105 6.23 -14.08 2.42
N ASP A 106 6.00 -13.26 3.44
CA ASP A 106 5.46 -13.71 4.71
C ASP A 106 3.93 -13.75 4.75
N PHE A 107 3.25 -12.81 4.05
CA PHE A 107 1.82 -12.60 4.24
C PHE A 107 0.98 -12.71 2.97
N ALA A 108 1.56 -12.71 1.78
CA ALA A 108 0.80 -12.77 0.54
C ALA A 108 0.54 -14.22 0.11
N ASP A 109 -0.60 -14.45 -0.53
CA ASP A 109 -0.99 -15.78 -0.99
C ASP A 109 -0.66 -15.99 -2.46
N SER A 110 -0.76 -14.95 -3.28
CA SER A 110 -0.61 -15.03 -4.73
C SER A 110 -0.30 -13.65 -5.31
N ILE A 111 -0.08 -13.58 -6.62
CA ILE A 111 0.11 -12.30 -7.31
C ILE A 111 -1.13 -11.41 -7.14
N ASP A 112 -2.32 -12.00 -7.19
CA ASP A 112 -3.57 -11.24 -7.09
C ASP A 112 -3.89 -10.87 -5.65
N ALA A 113 -3.59 -11.74 -4.69
CA ALA A 113 -3.76 -11.50 -3.26
C ALA A 113 -2.38 -11.30 -2.64
N ASN A 114 -1.76 -10.16 -2.94
CA ASN A 114 -0.35 -9.91 -2.61
C ASN A 114 -0.12 -8.95 -1.44
N ALA A 115 -1.09 -8.83 -0.57
CA ALA A 115 -1.03 -8.22 0.76
C ALA A 115 -0.92 -6.69 0.78
N VAL A 116 -0.08 -6.07 -0.04
CA VAL A 116 0.22 -4.64 0.09
C VAL A 116 0.37 -3.95 -1.26
N HIS A 117 0.13 -2.64 -1.24
CA HIS A 117 0.40 -1.72 -2.34
C HIS A 117 1.35 -0.64 -1.84
N GLY A 118 2.24 -0.17 -2.71
CA GLY A 118 3.09 0.99 -2.45
C GLY A 118 3.23 1.82 -3.71
N SER A 119 3.34 3.14 -3.54
CA SER A 119 3.58 4.04 -4.68
C SER A 119 4.92 3.69 -5.35
N ASP A 120 5.02 3.93 -6.65
CA ASP A 120 6.21 3.56 -7.42
C ASP A 120 7.08 4.76 -7.83
N ALA A 121 6.61 5.98 -7.63
CA ALA A 121 7.34 7.20 -7.99
C ALA A 121 6.85 8.39 -7.16
N PRO A 122 7.65 9.48 -7.03
CA PRO A 122 7.20 10.66 -6.28
C PRO A 122 5.89 11.25 -6.79
N GLU A 123 5.70 11.31 -8.11
CA GLU A 123 4.47 11.85 -8.71
C GLU A 123 3.27 10.99 -8.36
N THR A 124 3.42 9.68 -8.45
CA THR A 124 2.37 8.72 -8.11
C THR A 124 2.04 8.79 -6.62
N ALA A 125 3.07 8.90 -5.78
CA ALA A 125 2.89 9.02 -4.33
C ALA A 125 2.07 10.25 -3.98
N HIS A 126 2.36 11.39 -4.61
CA HIS A 126 1.63 12.63 -4.34
C HIS A 126 0.14 12.48 -4.69
N VAL A 127 -0.16 11.94 -5.85
CA VAL A 127 -1.55 11.72 -6.30
C VAL A 127 -2.26 10.74 -5.38
N GLU A 128 -1.61 9.64 -5.04
CA GLU A 128 -2.23 8.57 -4.24
C GLU A 128 -2.48 9.02 -2.80
N ILE A 129 -1.54 9.75 -2.20
CA ILE A 129 -1.73 10.29 -0.84
C ILE A 129 -2.91 11.27 -0.83
N SER A 130 -2.95 12.18 -1.81
CA SER A 130 -4.03 13.18 -1.91
C SER A 130 -5.38 12.53 -2.16
N TYR A 131 -5.41 11.35 -2.77
CA TYR A 131 -6.65 10.64 -3.03
C TYR A 131 -7.34 10.23 -1.72
N PHE A 132 -6.57 9.83 -0.72
CA PHE A 132 -7.11 9.32 0.55
C PHE A 132 -7.07 10.34 1.70
N PHE A 133 -6.13 11.28 1.68
CA PHE A 133 -5.89 12.16 2.82
C PHE A 133 -5.86 13.63 2.42
N PRO A 134 -6.80 14.45 2.95
CA PRO A 134 -6.63 15.91 2.87
C PRO A 134 -5.30 16.30 3.53
N ALA A 135 -4.67 17.36 3.02
CA ALA A 135 -3.39 17.82 3.57
C ALA A 135 -3.46 18.06 5.10
N LEU A 136 -4.62 18.49 5.59
CA LEU A 136 -4.85 18.71 7.02
C LEU A 136 -4.68 17.46 7.87
N ASN A 137 -4.84 16.27 7.28
CA ASN A 137 -4.81 15.00 8.00
C ASN A 137 -3.46 14.27 7.84
N VAL A 138 -2.44 14.96 7.30
CA VAL A 138 -1.09 14.40 7.14
C VAL A 138 -0.16 15.16 8.08
N TYR A 139 0.52 14.42 8.97
CA TYR A 139 1.29 15.00 10.07
C TYR A 139 2.75 14.58 9.99
N SER A 140 3.56 15.41 9.31
CA SER A 140 5.01 15.21 9.31
C SER A 140 5.53 15.37 10.76
N ARG A 141 6.36 14.43 11.23
CA ARG A 141 6.76 14.40 12.63
C ARG A 141 8.15 13.79 12.87
#